data_a90853358ea9c91053d113e9e4939800
#
_entry.id   a90853358ea9c91053d113e9e4939800
#
_cell.length_a   1.000
_cell.length_b   1.000
_cell.length_c   1.000
_cell.angle_alpha   90.00
_cell.angle_beta   90.00
_cell.angle_gamma   90.00
#
_symmetry.space_group_name_H-M   'P 1'
#
loop_
_entity.id
_entity.type
_entity.pdbx_description
1 polymer ?
#
loop_
_entity_poly.entity_id
_entity_poly.type
_entity_poly.pdbx_seq_one_letter_code
_entity_poly.pdbx_strand_id
1 'polypeptide(L)'
;ILGMLAKGKERTDSKSEFQFTSKLASLTEIHGNKILIITVILAAISTYGITRLQVENSFINYFSDSTEIYKGLRLIDEKMGGTTPMDIIIDFEDESEKDDLSEETEFEDFDVLFGAFTEGQDEIWFTPERIDMIKQIHDHLETFPAIGKVLSLASIIRVGEEINGAEFDAFELAIVSKNMPDAINDSMIRPYVSEENNEARISIRILDSCLLY
;
A
#
# COMPACT_ATOMS: atom_id res chain seq x y z
N ILE A 1 30.58 30.51 -58.32
CA ILE A 1 31.59 30.94 -57.34
C ILE A 1 31.54 30.00 -56.17
N LEU A 2 32.65 29.32 -55.96
CA LEU A 2 33.18 28.57 -54.84
C LEU A 2 32.49 27.26 -54.45
N GLY A 3 33.07 26.19 -55.00
CA GLY A 3 33.06 24.88 -54.40
C GLY A 3 33.93 24.89 -53.15
N MET A 4 33.40 24.34 -52.09
CA MET A 4 34.18 23.94 -50.92
C MET A 4 34.12 22.43 -50.79
N LEU A 5 35.23 21.83 -51.22
CA LEU A 5 35.56 20.42 -51.11
C LEU A 5 35.55 19.99 -49.63
N ALA A 6 34.55 19.27 -49.24
CA ALA A 6 34.59 18.52 -47.98
C ALA A 6 35.53 17.32 -48.19
N LYS A 7 36.73 17.46 -47.62
CA LYS A 7 37.77 16.44 -47.53
C LYS A 7 37.26 15.30 -46.69
N GLY A 8 36.94 14.20 -47.31
CA GLY A 8 36.55 12.98 -46.59
C GLY A 8 37.65 12.52 -45.65
N LYS A 9 37.31 12.46 -44.36
CA LYS A 9 38.15 11.88 -43.32
C LYS A 9 38.21 10.36 -43.57
N GLU A 10 39.34 9.88 -44.03
CA GLU A 10 39.57 8.45 -44.20
C GLU A 10 39.37 7.75 -42.81
N ARG A 11 38.46 6.79 -42.84
CA ARG A 11 38.18 5.86 -41.73
C ARG A 11 39.29 4.80 -41.69
N THR A 12 40.33 5.04 -40.91
CA THR A 12 41.52 4.18 -40.80
C THR A 12 41.45 3.15 -39.67
N ASP A 13 40.26 2.72 -39.22
CA ASP A 13 40.18 1.69 -38.16
C ASP A 13 39.38 0.43 -38.49
N SER A 14 39.18 0.14 -39.78
CA SER A 14 38.35 -1.01 -40.22
C SER A 14 39.07 -2.35 -40.28
N LYS A 15 40.39 -2.43 -40.12
CA LYS A 15 41.10 -3.71 -40.33
C LYS A 15 41.05 -4.69 -39.15
N SER A 16 40.98 -4.22 -37.91
CA SER A 16 40.93 -5.11 -36.76
C SER A 16 39.52 -5.66 -36.50
N GLU A 17 38.49 -4.85 -36.71
CA GLU A 17 37.10 -5.31 -36.59
C GLU A 17 36.70 -6.33 -37.67
N PHE A 18 37.21 -6.14 -38.88
CA PHE A 18 36.95 -7.07 -40.02
C PHE A 18 37.60 -8.44 -39.81
N GLN A 19 38.73 -8.51 -39.12
CA GLN A 19 39.38 -9.80 -38.84
C GLN A 19 38.65 -10.56 -37.71
N PHE A 20 38.08 -9.86 -36.74
CA PHE A 20 37.31 -10.48 -35.66
C PHE A 20 36.00 -11.07 -36.21
N THR A 21 35.26 -10.28 -36.97
CA THR A 21 33.99 -10.73 -37.58
C THR A 21 34.19 -11.86 -38.56
N SER A 22 35.28 -11.85 -39.35
CA SER A 22 35.64 -12.94 -40.29
C SER A 22 35.97 -14.25 -39.55
N LYS A 23 36.67 -14.18 -38.43
CA LYS A 23 36.96 -15.37 -37.59
C LYS A 23 35.69 -15.91 -36.93
N LEU A 24 34.79 -15.02 -36.45
CA LEU A 24 33.49 -15.46 -35.95
C LEU A 24 32.63 -16.12 -37.02
N ALA A 25 32.60 -15.56 -38.22
CA ALA A 25 31.86 -16.13 -39.35
C ALA A 25 32.34 -17.54 -39.72
N SER A 26 33.66 -17.73 -39.82
CA SER A 26 34.23 -19.06 -40.10
C SER A 26 34.00 -20.06 -38.97
N LEU A 27 34.02 -19.62 -37.71
CA LEU A 27 33.71 -20.47 -36.57
C LEU A 27 32.25 -20.94 -36.58
N THR A 28 31.33 -20.05 -36.96
CA THR A 28 29.91 -20.36 -37.08
C THR A 28 29.64 -21.32 -38.23
N GLU A 29 30.35 -21.18 -39.37
CA GLU A 29 30.21 -22.02 -40.52
C GLU A 29 30.71 -23.46 -40.27
N ILE A 30 31.84 -23.63 -39.58
CA ILE A 30 32.44 -24.94 -39.31
C ILE A 30 31.74 -25.65 -38.12
N HIS A 31 31.27 -24.90 -37.13
CA HIS A 31 30.73 -25.45 -35.86
C HIS A 31 29.28 -25.04 -35.58
N GLY A 32 28.49 -24.66 -36.59
CA GLY A 32 27.13 -24.16 -36.46
C GLY A 32 26.23 -25.01 -35.55
N ASN A 33 26.29 -26.34 -35.73
CA ASN A 33 25.49 -27.28 -34.95
C ASN A 33 25.88 -27.30 -33.47
N LYS A 34 27.18 -27.14 -33.16
CA LYS A 34 27.66 -27.09 -31.76
C LYS A 34 27.27 -25.76 -31.10
N ILE A 35 27.35 -24.66 -31.83
CA ILE A 35 26.95 -23.35 -31.39
C ILE A 35 25.44 -23.32 -31.06
N LEU A 36 24.63 -23.92 -31.94
CA LEU A 36 23.19 -24.03 -31.76
C LEU A 36 22.84 -24.81 -30.44
N ILE A 37 23.50 -25.95 -30.23
CA ILE A 37 23.32 -26.74 -28.99
C ILE A 37 23.70 -25.93 -27.78
N ILE A 38 24.84 -25.24 -27.79
CA ILE A 38 25.31 -24.41 -26.67
C ILE A 38 24.33 -23.28 -26.41
N THR A 39 23.81 -22.63 -27.46
CA THR A 39 22.83 -21.54 -27.30
C THR A 39 21.52 -22.05 -26.71
N VAL A 40 21.02 -23.22 -27.11
CA VAL A 40 19.82 -23.83 -26.54
C VAL A 40 20.03 -24.18 -25.06
N ILE A 41 21.19 -24.74 -24.71
CA ILE A 41 21.55 -25.04 -23.32
C ILE A 41 21.61 -23.75 -22.49
N LEU A 42 22.24 -22.71 -23.01
CA LEU A 42 22.37 -21.42 -22.34
C LEU A 42 20.97 -20.76 -22.14
N ALA A 43 20.11 -20.85 -23.16
CA ALA A 43 18.73 -20.37 -23.09
C ALA A 43 17.93 -21.12 -21.99
N ALA A 44 18.08 -22.45 -21.94
CA ALA A 44 17.42 -23.27 -20.90
C ALA A 44 17.91 -22.90 -19.48
N ILE A 45 19.22 -22.70 -19.30
CA ILE A 45 19.77 -22.26 -18.01
C ILE A 45 19.27 -20.85 -17.64
N SER A 46 19.22 -19.93 -18.62
CA SER A 46 18.70 -18.58 -18.38
C SER A 46 17.23 -18.60 -18.00
N THR A 47 16.42 -19.40 -18.68
CA THR A 47 14.99 -19.54 -18.34
C THR A 47 14.82 -20.10 -16.93
N TYR A 48 15.61 -21.12 -16.55
CA TYR A 48 15.61 -21.66 -15.21
C TYR A 48 16.07 -20.60 -14.18
N GLY A 49 17.09 -19.80 -14.51
CA GLY A 49 17.54 -18.70 -13.65
C GLY A 49 16.48 -17.65 -13.40
N ILE A 50 15.72 -17.29 -14.43
CA ILE A 50 14.62 -16.30 -14.33
C ILE A 50 13.54 -16.79 -13.36
N THR A 51 13.19 -18.09 -13.37
CA THR A 51 12.18 -18.64 -12.45
C THR A 51 12.61 -18.65 -10.98
N ARG A 52 13.91 -18.47 -10.72
CA ARG A 52 14.49 -18.38 -9.37
C ARG A 52 14.79 -16.96 -8.94
N LEU A 53 14.52 -16.00 -9.80
CA LEU A 53 14.76 -14.60 -9.47
C LEU A 53 13.67 -14.15 -8.48
N GLN A 54 14.06 -13.88 -7.26
CA GLN A 54 13.23 -13.16 -6.29
C GLN A 54 13.62 -11.69 -6.33
N VAL A 55 12.63 -10.83 -6.52
CA VAL A 55 12.84 -9.39 -6.44
C VAL A 55 12.78 -9.01 -4.98
N GLU A 56 13.93 -8.87 -4.34
CA GLU A 56 14.00 -8.30 -3.01
C GLU A 56 13.89 -6.78 -3.12
N ASN A 57 12.80 -6.23 -2.60
CA ASN A 57 12.59 -4.79 -2.49
C ASN A 57 12.73 -4.32 -1.04
N SER A 58 13.57 -5.01 -0.27
CA SER A 58 13.85 -4.69 1.12
C SER A 58 14.69 -3.43 1.24
N PHE A 59 14.13 -2.39 1.86
CA PHE A 59 14.86 -1.16 2.13
C PHE A 59 15.98 -1.36 3.17
N ILE A 60 15.78 -2.28 4.11
CA ILE A 60 16.73 -2.56 5.18
C ILE A 60 18.03 -3.16 4.62
N ASN A 61 17.95 -3.98 3.59
CA ASN A 61 19.09 -4.66 2.97
C ASN A 61 20.04 -3.74 2.19
N TYR A 62 19.69 -2.46 1.99
CA TYR A 62 20.62 -1.48 1.43
C TYR A 62 21.76 -1.12 2.41
N PHE A 63 21.59 -1.39 3.69
CA PHE A 63 22.58 -1.10 4.72
C PHE A 63 23.35 -2.36 5.11
N SER A 64 24.62 -2.22 5.39
CA SER A 64 25.42 -3.34 5.90
C SER A 64 24.94 -3.77 7.29
N ASP A 65 24.85 -5.07 7.54
CA ASP A 65 24.37 -5.69 8.79
C ASP A 65 25.12 -5.21 10.04
N SER A 66 26.35 -4.72 9.85
CA SER A 66 27.20 -4.21 10.94
C SER A 66 26.82 -2.80 11.39
N THR A 67 26.04 -2.05 10.60
CA THR A 67 25.68 -0.66 10.88
C THR A 67 24.61 -0.55 11.96
N GLU A 68 24.67 0.51 12.75
CA GLU A 68 23.65 0.80 13.76
C GLU A 68 22.30 1.11 13.12
N ILE A 69 22.30 1.69 11.90
CA ILE A 69 21.10 1.98 11.12
C ILE A 69 20.37 0.69 10.77
N TYR A 70 21.08 -0.33 10.27
CA TYR A 70 20.49 -1.65 9.98
C TYR A 70 19.85 -2.26 11.21
N LYS A 71 20.56 -2.28 12.33
CA LYS A 71 20.05 -2.82 13.60
C LYS A 71 18.83 -2.06 14.12
N GLY A 72 18.84 -0.73 13.99
CA GLY A 72 17.72 0.13 14.36
C GLY A 72 16.49 -0.11 13.50
N LEU A 73 16.64 -0.14 12.17
CA LEU A 73 15.55 -0.41 11.23
C LEU A 73 14.95 -1.81 11.45
N ARG A 74 15.80 -2.81 11.63
CA ARG A 74 15.37 -4.18 11.94
C ARG A 74 14.60 -4.26 13.24
N LEU A 75 15.05 -3.58 14.29
CA LEU A 75 14.33 -3.52 15.55
C LEU A 75 12.96 -2.86 15.42
N ILE A 76 12.86 -1.79 14.62
CA ILE A 76 11.60 -1.13 14.31
C ILE A 76 10.68 -2.10 13.54
N ASP A 77 11.21 -2.78 12.55
CA ASP A 77 10.44 -3.74 11.75
C ASP A 77 9.88 -4.88 12.62
N GLU A 78 10.72 -5.49 13.47
CA GLU A 78 10.33 -6.60 14.35
C GLU A 78 9.40 -6.17 15.51
N LYS A 79 9.60 -4.97 16.08
CA LYS A 79 8.91 -4.54 17.32
C LYS A 79 7.76 -3.57 17.07
N MET A 80 7.79 -2.80 16.00
CA MET A 80 6.78 -1.79 15.69
C MET A 80 5.87 -2.16 14.52
N GLY A 81 6.01 -3.40 14.00
CA GLY A 81 5.11 -3.96 12.98
C GLY A 81 5.39 -3.50 11.57
N GLY A 82 6.63 -3.16 11.24
CA GLY A 82 7.04 -2.82 9.89
C GLY A 82 7.64 -1.42 9.75
N THR A 83 8.47 -1.28 8.74
CA THR A 83 9.16 -0.02 8.40
C THR A 83 8.47 0.75 7.28
N THR A 84 7.63 0.10 6.48
CA THR A 84 6.97 0.73 5.33
C THR A 84 5.55 1.14 5.69
N PRO A 85 5.27 2.45 5.83
CA PRO A 85 3.92 2.94 6.07
C PRO A 85 3.12 2.94 4.76
N MET A 86 1.84 2.60 4.83
CA MET A 86 0.86 2.75 3.76
C MET A 86 -0.46 3.19 4.37
N ASP A 87 -1.13 4.13 3.72
CA ASP A 87 -2.43 4.61 4.13
C ASP A 87 -3.49 4.16 3.12
N ILE A 88 -4.60 3.68 3.63
CA ILE A 88 -5.79 3.32 2.86
C ILE A 88 -6.84 4.37 3.19
N ILE A 89 -7.37 5.02 2.18
CA ILE A 89 -8.47 5.97 2.32
C ILE A 89 -9.74 5.26 1.89
N ILE A 90 -10.76 5.34 2.73
CA ILE A 90 -12.11 4.87 2.46
C ILE A 90 -12.94 6.12 2.24
N ASP A 91 -13.51 6.24 1.07
CA ASP A 91 -14.45 7.28 0.69
C ASP A 91 -15.87 6.74 0.90
N PHE A 92 -16.65 7.44 1.70
CA PHE A 92 -18.06 7.12 1.92
C PHE A 92 -18.88 8.00 0.99
N GLU A 93 -19.55 7.37 0.00
CA GLU A 93 -20.47 8.08 -0.87
C GLU A 93 -21.58 8.73 -0.03
N ASP A 94 -21.90 9.99 -0.34
CA ASP A 94 -23.01 10.69 0.31
C ASP A 94 -24.30 9.95 0.00
N GLU A 95 -24.98 9.44 1.01
CA GLU A 95 -26.25 8.70 0.86
C GLU A 95 -27.42 9.55 0.34
N SER A 96 -27.17 10.81 0.01
CA SER A 96 -28.17 11.74 -0.54
C SER A 96 -28.73 11.34 -1.92
N GLU A 97 -28.20 10.30 -2.59
CA GLU A 97 -28.71 9.81 -3.89
C GLU A 97 -29.42 8.43 -3.86
N LYS A 98 -29.58 7.81 -2.70
CA LYS A 98 -30.38 6.59 -2.60
C LYS A 98 -31.80 6.90 -2.12
N ASP A 99 -32.56 7.49 -3.01
CA ASP A 99 -34.01 7.54 -2.92
C ASP A 99 -34.61 6.12 -3.05
N ASP A 100 -35.55 5.83 -2.16
CA ASP A 100 -36.67 4.89 -2.36
C ASP A 100 -36.37 3.36 -2.31
N LEU A 101 -36.03 2.85 -1.12
CA LEU A 101 -36.53 1.54 -0.66
C LEU A 101 -36.54 1.51 0.90
N SER A 102 -37.45 2.28 1.47
CA SER A 102 -37.77 2.18 2.91
C SER A 102 -38.58 0.90 3.15
N GLU A 103 -37.89 -0.13 3.67
CA GLU A 103 -38.63 -1.11 4.48
C GLU A 103 -38.99 -0.42 5.80
N GLU A 104 -40.32 -0.29 5.98
CA GLU A 104 -40.94 0.22 7.20
C GLU A 104 -40.52 -0.65 8.38
N THR A 105 -39.54 -0.18 9.15
CA THR A 105 -39.22 -0.76 10.48
C THR A 105 -39.78 0.19 11.55
N GLU A 106 -40.44 -0.40 12.57
CA GLU A 106 -41.14 0.22 13.71
C GLU A 106 -40.26 1.06 14.63
N PHE A 107 -39.50 2.03 14.13
CA PHE A 107 -38.63 2.91 14.90
C PHE A 107 -38.90 4.41 14.64
N GLU A 108 -40.13 4.78 14.24
CA GLU A 108 -40.50 6.20 14.03
C GLU A 108 -40.23 7.10 15.25
N ASP A 109 -40.30 6.57 16.47
CA ASP A 109 -40.01 7.34 17.70
C ASP A 109 -38.50 7.58 17.90
N PHE A 110 -37.64 6.71 17.39
CA PHE A 110 -36.17 6.85 17.50
C PHE A 110 -35.64 7.91 16.51
N ASP A 111 -36.11 7.89 15.27
CA ASP A 111 -35.76 8.87 14.24
C ASP A 111 -36.20 10.30 14.62
N VAL A 112 -37.36 10.44 15.24
CA VAL A 112 -37.85 11.75 15.76
C VAL A 112 -37.00 12.20 16.93
N LEU A 113 -36.63 11.31 17.84
CA LEU A 113 -35.75 11.64 18.99
C LEU A 113 -34.34 11.95 18.53
N PHE A 114 -33.82 11.17 17.58
CA PHE A 114 -32.49 11.35 17.00
C PHE A 114 -32.42 12.63 16.16
N GLY A 115 -33.45 12.89 15.34
CA GLY A 115 -33.63 14.13 14.59
C GLY A 115 -33.72 15.36 15.48
N ALA A 116 -34.40 15.29 16.63
CA ALA A 116 -34.42 16.39 17.60
C ALA A 116 -33.08 16.67 18.27
N PHE A 117 -32.21 15.66 18.38
CA PHE A 117 -30.82 15.83 18.83
C PHE A 117 -29.90 16.39 17.76
N THR A 118 -30.24 16.19 16.47
CA THR A 118 -29.46 16.61 15.31
C THR A 118 -30.00 17.90 14.65
N GLU A 119 -31.10 18.46 15.14
CA GLU A 119 -31.63 19.73 14.62
C GLU A 119 -30.57 20.84 14.65
N GLY A 120 -29.91 21.05 13.51
CA GLY A 120 -29.04 22.19 13.27
C GLY A 120 -27.58 21.94 13.01
N GLN A 121 -27.14 20.73 12.85
CA GLN A 121 -25.75 20.44 12.45
C GLN A 121 -25.64 19.21 11.54
N ASP A 122 -24.71 19.32 10.64
CA ASP A 122 -24.19 18.38 9.69
C ASP A 122 -24.38 16.91 10.10
N GLU A 123 -24.76 16.10 9.12
CA GLU A 123 -24.93 14.64 9.19
C GLU A 123 -23.91 13.99 10.12
N ILE A 124 -24.36 13.28 11.16
CA ILE A 124 -23.43 12.66 12.12
C ILE A 124 -22.59 11.65 11.38
N TRP A 125 -21.30 11.95 11.25
CA TRP A 125 -20.36 11.07 10.57
C TRP A 125 -20.22 9.70 11.26
N PHE A 126 -20.34 9.68 12.60
CA PHE A 126 -20.17 8.49 13.43
C PHE A 126 -21.44 7.65 13.48
N THR A 127 -21.71 6.91 12.41
CA THR A 127 -22.81 5.93 12.38
C THR A 127 -22.30 4.52 12.66
N PRO A 128 -23.11 3.62 13.26
CA PRO A 128 -22.71 2.23 13.52
C PRO A 128 -22.26 1.51 12.24
N GLU A 129 -22.94 1.76 11.12
CA GLU A 129 -22.66 1.11 9.84
C GLU A 129 -21.25 1.48 9.33
N ARG A 130 -20.87 2.75 9.40
CA ARG A 130 -19.54 3.23 9.01
C ARG A 130 -18.47 2.68 9.94
N ILE A 131 -18.73 2.67 11.25
CA ILE A 131 -17.81 2.11 12.25
C ILE A 131 -17.60 0.61 12.03
N ASP A 132 -18.69 -0.13 11.78
CA ASP A 132 -18.61 -1.56 11.53
C ASP A 132 -17.87 -1.89 10.21
N MET A 133 -18.07 -1.10 9.17
CA MET A 133 -17.30 -1.23 7.93
C MET A 133 -15.81 -1.02 8.18
N ILE A 134 -15.43 0.02 8.92
CA ILE A 134 -14.03 0.28 9.28
C ILE A 134 -13.46 -0.87 10.14
N LYS A 135 -14.22 -1.39 11.10
CA LYS A 135 -13.84 -2.55 11.92
C LYS A 135 -13.59 -3.79 11.06
N GLN A 136 -14.50 -4.10 10.12
CA GLN A 136 -14.36 -5.24 9.22
C GLN A 136 -13.12 -5.14 8.32
N ILE A 137 -12.89 -3.95 7.74
CA ILE A 137 -11.68 -3.73 6.92
C ILE A 137 -10.42 -3.84 7.78
N HIS A 138 -10.43 -3.26 8.98
CA HIS A 138 -9.32 -3.33 9.93
C HIS A 138 -8.96 -4.79 10.25
N ASP A 139 -9.95 -5.60 10.64
CA ASP A 139 -9.76 -7.01 10.98
C ASP A 139 -9.28 -7.82 9.79
N HIS A 140 -9.83 -7.54 8.61
CA HIS A 140 -9.38 -8.20 7.38
C HIS A 140 -7.90 -7.89 7.10
N LEU A 141 -7.48 -6.65 7.26
CA LEU A 141 -6.07 -6.25 7.07
C LEU A 141 -5.14 -6.91 8.08
N GLU A 142 -5.57 -7.10 9.33
CA GLU A 142 -4.79 -7.81 10.34
C GLU A 142 -4.57 -9.30 10.03
N THR A 143 -5.38 -9.90 9.14
CA THR A 143 -5.19 -11.31 8.74
C THR A 143 -3.99 -11.52 7.80
N PHE A 144 -3.49 -10.46 7.17
CA PHE A 144 -2.36 -10.59 6.25
C PHE A 144 -1.01 -10.65 6.97
N PRO A 145 -0.22 -11.70 6.76
CA PRO A 145 1.06 -11.86 7.46
C PRO A 145 2.10 -10.80 7.08
N ALA A 146 1.91 -10.12 5.94
CA ALA A 146 2.78 -9.02 5.51
C ALA A 146 2.48 -7.70 6.25
N ILE A 147 1.33 -7.59 6.92
CA ILE A 147 0.93 -6.40 7.66
C ILE A 147 1.26 -6.63 9.14
N GLY A 148 2.19 -5.86 9.65
CA GLY A 148 2.61 -6.00 11.04
C GLY A 148 1.80 -5.14 12.02
N LYS A 149 1.17 -4.07 11.54
CA LYS A 149 0.32 -3.23 12.38
C LYS A 149 -0.72 -2.48 11.56
N VAL A 150 -1.94 -2.47 12.06
CA VAL A 150 -3.06 -1.67 11.54
C VAL A 150 -3.47 -0.64 12.59
N LEU A 151 -3.68 0.60 12.17
CA LEU A 151 -4.16 1.70 13.01
C LEU A 151 -5.30 2.40 12.27
N SER A 152 -6.44 2.48 12.91
CA SER A 152 -7.63 3.14 12.36
C SER A 152 -8.52 3.65 13.49
N LEU A 153 -9.62 4.28 13.12
CA LEU A 153 -10.68 4.64 14.07
C LEU A 153 -11.17 3.43 14.88
N ALA A 154 -11.23 2.23 14.26
CA ALA A 154 -11.63 1.00 14.94
C ALA A 154 -10.77 0.70 16.18
N SER A 155 -9.45 1.00 16.13
CA SER A 155 -8.57 0.80 17.29
C SER A 155 -8.98 1.67 18.48
N ILE A 156 -9.43 2.88 18.21
CA ILE A 156 -9.83 3.85 19.25
C ILE A 156 -11.21 3.47 19.80
N ILE A 157 -12.14 3.14 18.93
CA ILE A 157 -13.48 2.71 19.32
C ILE A 157 -13.43 1.47 20.20
N ARG A 158 -12.62 0.46 19.85
CA ARG A 158 -12.46 -0.76 20.68
C ARG A 158 -11.94 -0.47 22.07
N VAL A 159 -11.01 0.47 22.21
CA VAL A 159 -10.55 0.91 23.56
C VAL A 159 -11.69 1.57 24.33
N GLY A 160 -12.51 2.37 23.64
CA GLY A 160 -13.70 2.98 24.26
C GLY A 160 -14.73 1.93 24.69
N GLU A 161 -15.03 0.96 23.84
CA GLU A 161 -15.93 -0.16 24.11
C GLU A 161 -15.43 -1.03 25.28
N GLU A 162 -14.12 -1.28 25.37
CA GLU A 162 -13.53 -2.01 26.49
C GLU A 162 -13.69 -1.27 27.82
N ILE A 163 -13.57 0.07 27.80
CA ILE A 163 -13.79 0.91 28.98
C ILE A 163 -15.28 0.96 29.34
N ASN A 164 -16.16 1.05 28.33
CA ASN A 164 -17.62 1.07 28.51
C ASN A 164 -18.18 -0.28 28.97
N GLY A 165 -17.50 -1.37 28.61
CA GLY A 165 -17.92 -2.75 28.89
C GLY A 165 -18.97 -3.32 27.93
N ALA A 166 -19.32 -2.57 26.87
CA ALA A 166 -20.23 -2.96 25.80
C ALA A 166 -19.84 -2.25 24.49
N GLU A 167 -20.31 -2.77 23.36
CA GLU A 167 -20.22 -2.08 22.07
C GLU A 167 -21.08 -0.80 22.12
N PHE A 168 -20.61 0.23 21.43
CA PHE A 168 -21.34 1.49 21.38
C PHE A 168 -22.55 1.38 20.44
N ASP A 169 -23.72 1.75 20.95
CA ASP A 169 -24.90 1.96 20.11
C ASP A 169 -24.86 3.33 19.39
N ALA A 170 -25.80 3.57 18.49
CA ALA A 170 -25.87 4.80 17.70
C ALA A 170 -25.99 6.05 18.59
N PHE A 171 -26.71 5.97 19.69
CA PHE A 171 -26.90 7.07 20.62
C PHE A 171 -25.64 7.35 21.45
N GLU A 172 -24.94 6.31 21.90
CA GLU A 172 -23.68 6.43 22.62
C GLU A 172 -22.59 7.03 21.71
N LEU A 173 -22.51 6.59 20.44
CA LEU A 173 -21.59 7.15 19.45
C LEU A 173 -21.85 8.64 19.22
N ALA A 174 -23.11 9.05 19.06
CA ALA A 174 -23.49 10.45 18.92
C ALA A 174 -23.14 11.28 20.15
N ILE A 175 -23.35 10.75 21.36
CA ILE A 175 -22.97 11.43 22.60
C ILE A 175 -21.45 11.58 22.71
N VAL A 176 -20.71 10.50 22.45
CA VAL A 176 -19.24 10.48 22.52
C VAL A 176 -18.66 11.48 21.53
N SER A 177 -19.12 11.47 20.27
CA SER A 177 -18.62 12.41 19.25
C SER A 177 -18.88 13.87 19.63
N LYS A 178 -20.09 14.18 20.12
CA LYS A 178 -20.49 15.55 20.48
C LYS A 178 -19.84 16.08 21.76
N ASN A 179 -19.55 15.23 22.73
CA ASN A 179 -19.00 15.63 24.01
C ASN A 179 -17.47 15.37 24.10
N MET A 180 -16.83 14.95 23.03
CA MET A 180 -15.40 14.70 23.02
C MET A 180 -14.63 16.02 23.15
N PRO A 181 -13.67 16.12 24.09
CA PRO A 181 -12.81 17.30 24.19
C PRO A 181 -12.02 17.51 22.90
N ASP A 182 -11.89 18.77 22.44
CA ASP A 182 -11.15 19.12 21.21
C ASP A 182 -9.74 18.53 21.17
N ALA A 183 -9.06 18.50 22.32
CA ALA A 183 -7.71 17.93 22.41
C ALA A 183 -7.65 16.43 22.09
N ILE A 184 -8.70 15.67 22.42
CA ILE A 184 -8.79 14.23 22.09
C ILE A 184 -9.21 14.09 20.62
N ASN A 185 -10.18 14.85 20.17
CA ASN A 185 -10.61 14.85 18.78
C ASN A 185 -9.43 15.16 17.85
N ASP A 186 -8.70 16.24 18.09
CA ASP A 186 -7.56 16.64 17.25
C ASP A 186 -6.41 15.63 17.25
N SER A 187 -6.17 14.94 18.37
CA SER A 187 -5.03 14.04 18.50
C SER A 187 -5.33 12.58 18.12
N MET A 188 -6.56 12.13 18.31
CA MET A 188 -6.94 10.72 18.16
C MET A 188 -7.89 10.45 17.00
N ILE A 189 -8.85 11.34 16.72
CA ILE A 189 -9.89 11.11 15.71
C ILE A 189 -9.49 11.70 14.36
N ARG A 190 -9.18 13.00 14.31
CA ARG A 190 -8.82 13.71 13.07
C ARG A 190 -7.71 13.08 12.23
N PRO A 191 -6.70 12.39 12.80
CA PRO A 191 -5.74 11.66 12.00
C PRO A 191 -6.34 10.52 11.17
N TYR A 192 -7.53 10.01 11.54
CA TYR A 192 -8.18 8.86 10.92
C TYR A 192 -9.51 9.17 10.26
N VAL A 193 -10.06 10.35 10.48
CA VAL A 193 -11.38 10.76 9.97
C VAL A 193 -11.32 12.17 9.43
N SER A 194 -11.84 12.38 8.23
CA SER A 194 -12.11 13.68 7.64
C SER A 194 -13.63 13.81 7.43
N GLU A 195 -14.30 14.48 8.35
CA GLU A 195 -15.74 14.72 8.25
C GLU A 195 -16.08 15.60 7.04
N GLU A 196 -15.21 16.58 6.71
CA GLU A 196 -15.41 17.49 5.58
C GLU A 196 -15.38 16.78 4.22
N ASN A 197 -14.55 15.73 4.09
CA ASN A 197 -14.39 14.98 2.84
C ASN A 197 -15.15 13.65 2.87
N ASN A 198 -15.87 13.36 3.95
CA ASN A 198 -16.55 12.08 4.16
C ASN A 198 -15.64 10.84 4.00
N GLU A 199 -14.41 10.94 4.49
CA GLU A 199 -13.35 9.94 4.33
C GLU A 199 -12.89 9.36 5.68
N ALA A 200 -12.52 8.06 5.67
CA ALA A 200 -11.77 7.44 6.75
C ALA A 200 -10.41 6.96 6.27
N ARG A 201 -9.42 7.07 7.15
CA ARG A 201 -8.05 6.64 6.91
C ARG A 201 -7.70 5.44 7.78
N ILE A 202 -7.19 4.40 7.17
CA ILE A 202 -6.56 3.26 7.84
C ILE A 202 -5.07 3.32 7.54
N SER A 203 -4.26 3.49 8.57
CA SER A 203 -2.80 3.50 8.46
C SER A 203 -2.25 2.13 8.79
N ILE A 204 -1.54 1.53 7.86
CA ILE A 204 -0.92 0.21 8.03
C ILE A 204 0.59 0.31 7.96
N ARG A 205 1.25 -0.63 8.61
CA ARG A 205 2.68 -0.84 8.48
C ARG A 205 2.95 -2.21 7.89
N ILE A 206 3.72 -2.22 6.83
CA ILE A 206 4.10 -3.43 6.10
C ILE A 206 5.47 -3.86 6.59
N LEU A 207 5.59 -5.14 6.95
CA LEU A 207 6.84 -5.78 7.30
C LEU A 207 7.77 -5.82 6.08
N ASP A 208 9.06 -5.65 6.32
CA ASP A 208 10.03 -5.81 5.25
C ASP A 208 10.02 -7.26 4.76
N SER A 209 9.90 -7.46 3.45
CA SER A 209 9.78 -8.79 2.82
C SER A 209 10.93 -9.74 3.13
N CYS A 210 12.06 -9.22 3.62
CA CYS A 210 13.21 -10.02 4.04
C CYS A 210 12.94 -10.89 5.28
N LEU A 211 11.96 -10.55 6.11
CA LEU A 211 11.63 -11.30 7.33
C LEU A 211 10.53 -12.35 7.13
N LEU A 212 9.91 -12.39 5.95
CA LEU A 212 8.81 -13.32 5.63
C LEU A 212 9.27 -14.65 5.02
N TYR A 213 10.58 -14.87 4.85
CA TYR A 213 11.17 -16.10 4.30
C TYR A 213 12.22 -16.72 5.22
#